data_001928bc739f97c63b543efa3cdc9cea
#
_entry.id   001928bc739f97c63b543efa3cdc9cea
#
_cell.length_a   1.000
_cell.length_b   1.000
_cell.length_c   1.000
_cell.angle_alpha   90.00
_cell.angle_beta   90.00
_cell.angle_gamma   90.00
#
_symmetry.space_group_name_H-M   'P 1'
#
loop_
_entity.id
_entity.type
_entity.pdbx_description
1 polymer ?
#
loop_
_entity_poly.entity_id
_entity_poly.type
_entity_poly.pdbx_seq_one_letter_code
_entity_poly.pdbx_strand_id
1 'polypeptide(L)'
;MSILEQIKSELPWLDDKVSFDLTRGKPSVDQLNVTQKNFKHIEIPFEMDGIDLRNYGNPEGIPSARKLGAQILSTEFDETIALDNSSLTIMQQLVSCAYHLGFPKSKLSKKTKFLCPVPGYDRHFKLLENFGVEMVPMPFQDDGPDVNVISDLISKDDDISGIVCVPRHSNPTGHVYSDQNVKEIFELIANKKRNFMILWDNAYACHDFRETINQTPVMKLVDEYELKDNLFIVGSTSKITLAGSGLA
;
A
#
# COMPACT_ATOMS: atom_id res chain seq x y z
N MET A 1 27.77 -8.60 -24.12
CA MET A 1 26.66 -9.57 -23.96
C MET A 1 25.49 -8.79 -23.45
N SER A 2 24.35 -8.84 -24.11
CA SER A 2 23.13 -8.16 -23.62
C SER A 2 22.59 -8.91 -22.39
N ILE A 3 21.81 -8.22 -21.55
CA ILE A 3 21.13 -8.85 -20.39
C ILE A 3 20.32 -10.06 -20.83
N LEU A 4 19.70 -10.00 -22.00
CA LEU A 4 18.94 -11.11 -22.57
C LEU A 4 19.80 -12.34 -22.89
N GLU A 5 20.99 -12.13 -23.44
CA GLU A 5 21.96 -13.21 -23.72
C GLU A 5 22.51 -13.82 -22.44
N GLN A 6 22.70 -13.01 -21.40
CA GLN A 6 23.11 -13.48 -20.09
C GLN A 6 22.00 -14.36 -19.45
N ILE A 7 20.75 -13.89 -19.46
CA ILE A 7 19.60 -14.66 -18.96
C ILE A 7 19.46 -15.99 -19.72
N LYS A 8 19.57 -15.99 -21.04
CA LYS A 8 19.51 -17.20 -21.85
C LYS A 8 20.65 -18.18 -21.55
N SER A 9 21.83 -17.68 -21.23
CA SER A 9 22.97 -18.55 -20.85
C SER A 9 22.78 -19.22 -19.49
N GLU A 10 22.11 -18.54 -18.56
CA GLU A 10 21.82 -19.04 -17.20
C GLU A 10 20.57 -19.93 -17.16
N LEU A 11 19.64 -19.72 -18.08
CA LEU A 11 18.38 -20.46 -18.17
C LEU A 11 18.21 -21.11 -19.56
N PRO A 12 19.05 -22.09 -19.91
CA PRO A 12 19.07 -22.69 -21.25
C PRO A 12 17.80 -23.48 -21.63
N TRP A 13 16.93 -23.71 -20.63
CA TRP A 13 15.63 -24.36 -20.80
C TRP A 13 14.49 -23.34 -21.11
N LEU A 14 14.79 -22.03 -21.11
CA LEU A 14 13.81 -21.02 -21.47
C LEU A 14 13.52 -21.07 -22.97
N ASP A 15 12.33 -21.53 -23.35
CA ASP A 15 11.88 -21.54 -24.74
C ASP A 15 11.73 -20.10 -25.26
N ASP A 16 12.37 -19.80 -26.39
CA ASP A 16 12.25 -18.49 -27.06
C ASP A 16 10.81 -18.13 -27.47
N LYS A 17 9.89 -19.10 -27.42
CA LYS A 17 8.46 -18.90 -27.68
C LYS A 17 7.67 -18.42 -26.46
N VAL A 18 8.25 -18.45 -25.27
CA VAL A 18 7.58 -18.00 -24.04
C VAL A 18 7.94 -16.53 -23.82
N SER A 19 6.97 -15.67 -23.96
CA SER A 19 7.08 -14.24 -23.66
C SER A 19 6.44 -13.95 -22.31
N PHE A 20 7.22 -13.44 -21.37
CA PHE A 20 6.74 -12.97 -20.07
C PHE A 20 6.72 -11.44 -20.06
N ASP A 21 5.54 -10.86 -19.88
CA ASP A 21 5.40 -9.42 -19.63
C ASP A 21 5.50 -9.17 -18.12
N LEU A 22 6.65 -8.68 -17.67
CA LEU A 22 6.93 -8.31 -16.29
C LEU A 22 6.75 -6.81 -16.02
N THR A 23 6.25 -6.06 -16.99
CA THR A 23 6.09 -4.59 -16.86
C THR A 23 4.97 -4.19 -15.91
N ARG A 24 4.03 -5.09 -15.64
CA ARG A 24 2.92 -4.88 -14.72
C ARG A 24 2.59 -6.15 -13.93
N GLY A 25 2.55 -6.01 -12.59
CA GLY A 25 1.94 -7.02 -11.72
C GLY A 25 0.41 -7.02 -11.91
N LYS A 26 -0.11 -8.04 -12.62
CA LYS A 26 -1.56 -8.22 -12.86
C LYS A 26 -1.89 -9.71 -12.81
N PRO A 27 -3.12 -10.07 -12.38
CA PRO A 27 -3.57 -11.45 -12.44
C PRO A 27 -3.51 -12.00 -13.88
N SER A 28 -3.16 -13.27 -14.03
CA SER A 28 -3.21 -13.95 -15.32
C SER A 28 -4.65 -14.13 -15.81
N VAL A 29 -4.81 -14.43 -17.11
CA VAL A 29 -6.12 -14.70 -17.69
C VAL A 29 -6.81 -15.88 -16.98
N ASP A 30 -6.04 -16.92 -16.60
CA ASP A 30 -6.60 -18.09 -15.91
C ASP A 30 -7.09 -17.75 -14.51
N GLN A 31 -6.35 -16.92 -13.76
CA GLN A 31 -6.80 -16.41 -12.47
C GLN A 31 -8.07 -15.55 -12.58
N LEU A 32 -8.15 -14.68 -13.59
CA LEU A 32 -9.35 -13.89 -13.87
C LEU A 32 -10.55 -14.76 -14.24
N ASN A 33 -10.33 -15.82 -15.04
CA ASN A 33 -11.38 -16.76 -15.44
C ASN A 33 -11.99 -17.52 -14.25
N VAL A 34 -11.20 -17.84 -13.22
CA VAL A 34 -11.73 -18.46 -11.99
C VAL A 34 -12.74 -17.54 -11.32
N THR A 35 -12.41 -16.28 -11.14
CA THR A 35 -13.31 -15.29 -10.54
C THR A 35 -14.53 -15.04 -11.43
N GLN A 36 -14.34 -14.88 -12.74
CA GLN A 36 -15.42 -14.59 -13.68
C GLN A 36 -16.48 -15.70 -13.75
N LYS A 37 -16.09 -16.97 -13.58
CA LYS A 37 -17.05 -18.08 -13.50
C LYS A 37 -18.04 -17.89 -12.33
N ASN A 38 -17.52 -17.45 -11.21
CA ASN A 38 -18.35 -17.20 -10.00
C ASN A 38 -19.29 -16.01 -10.18
N PHE A 39 -18.87 -14.96 -10.88
CA PHE A 39 -19.70 -13.79 -11.14
C PHE A 39 -21.00 -14.07 -11.89
N LYS A 40 -21.05 -15.10 -12.73
CA LYS A 40 -22.26 -15.49 -13.47
C LYS A 40 -23.40 -15.97 -12.56
N HIS A 41 -23.10 -16.30 -11.32
CA HIS A 41 -24.04 -16.85 -10.34
C HIS A 41 -24.36 -15.86 -9.21
N ILE A 42 -23.82 -14.63 -9.26
CA ILE A 42 -24.08 -13.61 -8.26
C ILE A 42 -25.32 -12.83 -8.67
N GLU A 43 -26.38 -12.97 -7.87
CA GLU A 43 -27.51 -12.03 -7.91
C GLU A 43 -27.17 -10.81 -7.09
N ILE A 44 -27.25 -9.62 -7.68
CA ILE A 44 -27.05 -8.36 -6.96
C ILE A 44 -28.33 -8.05 -6.20
N PRO A 45 -28.32 -8.07 -4.85
CA PRO A 45 -29.49 -7.74 -4.07
C PRO A 45 -29.82 -6.25 -4.22
N PHE A 46 -31.09 -5.90 -4.12
CA PHE A 46 -31.50 -4.50 -4.08
C PHE A 46 -31.17 -3.83 -2.74
N GLU A 47 -31.05 -4.60 -1.69
CA GLU A 47 -30.73 -4.14 -0.34
C GLU A 47 -29.63 -4.99 0.26
N MET A 48 -28.70 -4.35 0.96
CA MET A 48 -27.64 -4.98 1.74
C MET A 48 -27.37 -4.15 2.99
N ASP A 49 -27.28 -4.81 4.14
CA ASP A 49 -27.03 -4.15 5.43
C ASP A 49 -28.07 -3.06 5.78
N GLY A 50 -29.34 -3.21 5.32
CA GLY A 50 -30.39 -2.21 5.50
C GLY A 50 -30.30 -1.00 4.55
N ILE A 51 -29.44 -1.08 3.53
CA ILE A 51 -29.20 0.01 2.56
C ILE A 51 -29.73 -0.41 1.19
N ASP A 52 -30.59 0.43 0.59
CA ASP A 52 -31.04 0.24 -0.79
C ASP A 52 -29.89 0.59 -1.75
N LEU A 53 -29.29 -0.44 -2.35
CA LEU A 53 -28.13 -0.30 -3.24
C LEU A 53 -28.42 0.43 -4.58
N ARG A 54 -29.69 0.72 -4.85
CA ARG A 54 -30.10 1.48 -6.04
C ARG A 54 -30.05 2.99 -5.81
N ASN A 55 -29.82 3.42 -4.58
CA ASN A 55 -29.78 4.81 -4.17
C ASN A 55 -28.33 5.24 -3.85
N TYR A 56 -28.17 6.47 -3.37
CA TYR A 56 -26.88 6.97 -2.90
C TYR A 56 -26.36 6.12 -1.73
N GLY A 57 -25.09 5.71 -1.83
CA GLY A 57 -24.42 4.97 -0.76
C GLY A 57 -23.99 5.86 0.40
N ASN A 58 -23.54 5.22 1.49
CA ASN A 58 -22.92 5.92 2.61
C ASN A 58 -21.55 6.47 2.22
N PRO A 59 -21.17 7.67 2.69
CA PRO A 59 -19.85 8.26 2.42
C PRO A 59 -18.67 7.37 2.83
N GLU A 60 -18.87 6.51 3.82
CA GLU A 60 -17.85 5.58 4.34
C GLU A 60 -17.87 4.21 3.64
N GLY A 61 -18.83 3.98 2.77
CA GLY A 61 -19.11 2.67 2.17
C GLY A 61 -20.09 1.83 2.97
N ILE A 62 -20.64 0.79 2.35
CA ILE A 62 -21.59 -0.11 3.01
C ILE A 62 -20.89 -0.97 4.08
N PRO A 63 -21.59 -1.37 5.17
CA PRO A 63 -21.00 -2.11 6.28
C PRO A 63 -20.28 -3.39 5.87
N SER A 64 -20.83 -4.18 4.96
CA SER A 64 -20.19 -5.41 4.46
C SER A 64 -18.86 -5.14 3.75
N ALA A 65 -18.75 -4.06 2.96
CA ALA A 65 -17.52 -3.66 2.29
C ALA A 65 -16.46 -3.21 3.31
N ARG A 66 -16.85 -2.40 4.29
CA ARG A 66 -15.98 -1.96 5.39
C ARG A 66 -15.47 -3.13 6.23
N LYS A 67 -16.33 -4.11 6.55
CA LYS A 67 -15.96 -5.34 7.27
C LYS A 67 -14.92 -6.14 6.47
N LEU A 68 -15.12 -6.28 5.16
CA LEU A 68 -14.15 -6.95 4.28
C LEU A 68 -12.80 -6.21 4.26
N GLY A 69 -12.83 -4.89 4.13
CA GLY A 69 -11.62 -4.05 4.20
C GLY A 69 -10.88 -4.21 5.52
N ALA A 70 -11.60 -4.15 6.64
CA ALA A 70 -11.04 -4.34 7.98
C ALA A 70 -10.37 -5.71 8.14
N GLN A 71 -10.98 -6.78 7.63
CA GLN A 71 -10.39 -8.12 7.64
C GLN A 71 -9.10 -8.19 6.81
N ILE A 72 -9.11 -7.62 5.60
CA ILE A 72 -7.94 -7.64 4.70
C ILE A 72 -6.78 -6.83 5.30
N LEU A 73 -7.06 -5.67 5.88
CA LEU A 73 -6.05 -4.75 6.38
C LEU A 73 -5.68 -4.98 7.85
N SER A 74 -6.38 -5.89 8.54
CA SER A 74 -6.24 -6.13 9.99
C SER A 74 -6.43 -4.85 10.81
N THR A 75 -7.52 -4.12 10.49
CA THR A 75 -7.97 -2.89 11.15
C THR A 75 -9.31 -3.11 11.82
N GLU A 76 -9.80 -2.13 12.57
CA GLU A 76 -11.13 -2.15 13.15
C GLU A 76 -12.19 -1.61 12.16
N PHE A 77 -13.43 -2.09 12.29
CA PHE A 77 -14.54 -1.68 11.43
C PHE A 77 -14.74 -0.15 11.44
N ASP A 78 -14.69 0.46 12.63
CA ASP A 78 -14.95 1.90 12.79
C ASP A 78 -13.80 2.78 12.26
N GLU A 79 -12.65 2.19 11.98
CA GLU A 79 -11.47 2.84 11.40
C GLU A 79 -11.31 2.58 9.89
N THR A 80 -12.25 1.83 9.31
CA THR A 80 -12.17 1.40 7.91
C THR A 80 -13.27 2.05 7.07
N ILE A 81 -12.88 2.58 5.92
CA ILE A 81 -13.79 3.11 4.90
C ILE A 81 -13.56 2.38 3.57
N ALA A 82 -14.58 2.33 2.73
CA ALA A 82 -14.55 1.66 1.44
C ALA A 82 -15.12 2.59 0.37
N LEU A 83 -14.24 3.22 -0.44
CA LEU A 83 -14.63 4.36 -1.28
C LEU A 83 -14.49 4.15 -2.78
N ASP A 84 -13.56 3.31 -3.22
CA ASP A 84 -13.14 3.23 -4.63
C ASP A 84 -12.78 1.78 -4.99
N ASN A 85 -12.26 1.55 -6.17
CA ASN A 85 -11.71 0.26 -6.59
C ASN A 85 -10.16 0.25 -6.65
N SER A 86 -9.52 1.35 -6.31
CA SER A 86 -8.07 1.53 -6.42
C SER A 86 -7.48 2.22 -5.19
N SER A 87 -6.59 1.53 -4.48
CA SER A 87 -5.83 2.11 -3.36
C SER A 87 -5.05 3.37 -3.78
N LEU A 88 -4.60 3.44 -5.03
CA LEU A 88 -3.88 4.61 -5.54
C LEU A 88 -4.78 5.85 -5.63
N THR A 89 -6.06 5.70 -6.00
CA THR A 89 -7.05 6.79 -6.00
C THR A 89 -7.30 7.29 -4.58
N ILE A 90 -7.46 6.38 -3.64
CA ILE A 90 -7.63 6.74 -2.21
C ILE A 90 -6.38 7.44 -1.69
N MET A 91 -5.20 6.94 -2.01
CA MET A 91 -3.94 7.59 -1.62
C MET A 91 -3.84 9.01 -2.19
N GLN A 92 -4.27 9.23 -3.44
CA GLN A 92 -4.31 10.57 -4.02
C GLN A 92 -5.27 11.49 -3.25
N GLN A 93 -6.43 11.01 -2.84
CA GLN A 93 -7.37 11.78 -2.03
C GLN A 93 -6.78 12.11 -0.66
N LEU A 94 -6.13 11.15 0.01
CA LEU A 94 -5.45 11.37 1.29
C LEU A 94 -4.36 12.43 1.18
N VAL A 95 -3.48 12.33 0.18
CA VAL A 95 -2.41 13.32 -0.07
C VAL A 95 -3.01 14.69 -0.40
N SER A 96 -4.08 14.74 -1.19
CA SER A 96 -4.80 15.98 -1.50
C SER A 96 -5.39 16.63 -0.25
N CYS A 97 -6.05 15.85 0.60
CA CYS A 97 -6.57 16.36 1.87
C CYS A 97 -5.44 16.84 2.79
N ALA A 98 -4.36 16.07 2.92
CA ALA A 98 -3.22 16.46 3.73
C ALA A 98 -2.55 17.75 3.23
N TYR A 99 -2.53 17.98 1.92
CA TYR A 99 -1.93 19.16 1.28
C TYR A 99 -2.82 20.40 1.42
N HIS A 100 -4.12 20.28 1.15
CA HIS A 100 -5.03 21.44 1.10
C HIS A 100 -5.65 21.78 2.45
N LEU A 101 -5.99 20.78 3.25
CA LEU A 101 -6.70 20.93 4.52
C LEU A 101 -5.78 20.63 5.72
N GLY A 102 -5.00 19.56 5.62
CA GLY A 102 -4.22 18.98 6.70
C GLY A 102 -5.02 18.03 7.57
N PHE A 103 -4.35 17.03 8.10
CA PHE A 103 -4.82 16.20 9.21
C PHE A 103 -4.14 16.63 10.51
N PRO A 104 -4.62 16.25 11.70
CA PRO A 104 -4.08 16.73 12.99
C PRO A 104 -2.56 16.61 13.14
N LYS A 105 -1.98 15.50 12.64
CA LYS A 105 -0.54 15.24 12.67
C LYS A 105 0.08 14.99 11.30
N SER A 106 -0.64 15.33 10.21
CA SER A 106 -0.19 15.06 8.83
C SER A 106 -0.63 16.18 7.91
N LYS A 107 0.14 17.27 7.91
CA LYS A 107 -0.07 18.43 7.02
C LYS A 107 1.09 18.54 6.05
N LEU A 108 0.79 18.55 4.76
CA LEU A 108 1.77 18.67 3.69
C LEU A 108 1.88 20.10 3.17
N SER A 109 2.99 20.40 2.54
CA SER A 109 3.27 21.69 1.90
C SER A 109 4.25 21.50 0.73
N LYS A 110 4.54 22.56 -0.01
CA LYS A 110 5.57 22.55 -1.07
C LYS A 110 7.00 22.29 -0.57
N LYS A 111 7.24 22.37 0.73
CA LYS A 111 8.54 22.05 1.33
C LYS A 111 8.63 20.62 1.82
N THR A 112 7.48 19.93 1.87
CA THR A 112 7.43 18.55 2.36
C THR A 112 8.27 17.63 1.50
N LYS A 113 9.05 16.79 2.16
CA LYS A 113 9.80 15.69 1.56
C LYS A 113 9.32 14.37 2.12
N PHE A 114 9.30 13.36 1.28
CA PHE A 114 8.91 11.99 1.64
C PHE A 114 10.09 11.04 1.50
N LEU A 115 10.27 10.22 2.51
CA LEU A 115 11.16 9.06 2.45
C LEU A 115 10.55 8.00 1.54
N CYS A 116 11.30 7.56 0.56
CA CYS A 116 10.86 6.62 -0.45
C CYS A 116 11.84 5.44 -0.54
N PRO A 117 11.48 4.25 -0.01
CA PRO A 117 12.29 3.06 -0.18
C PRO A 117 12.45 2.70 -1.66
N VAL A 118 13.69 2.49 -2.11
CA VAL A 118 14.02 2.20 -3.50
C VAL A 118 14.88 0.94 -3.62
N PRO A 119 14.61 0.11 -4.65
CA PRO A 119 13.58 0.20 -5.69
C PRO A 119 12.16 0.11 -5.11
N GLY A 120 11.22 0.94 -5.58
CA GLY A 120 9.85 1.02 -5.08
C GLY A 120 8.82 1.18 -6.20
N TYR A 121 7.55 1.25 -5.83
CA TYR A 121 6.48 1.38 -6.81
C TYR A 121 6.41 2.81 -7.36
N ASP A 122 6.72 2.98 -8.64
CA ASP A 122 6.86 4.26 -9.34
C ASP A 122 5.60 5.15 -9.28
N ARG A 123 4.41 4.54 -9.16
CA ARG A 123 3.15 5.27 -9.10
C ARG A 123 2.98 6.07 -7.81
N HIS A 124 3.50 5.58 -6.69
CA HIS A 124 3.54 6.35 -5.44
C HIS A 124 4.38 7.62 -5.62
N PHE A 125 5.53 7.48 -6.24
CA PHE A 125 6.45 8.59 -6.46
C PHE A 125 5.82 9.63 -7.38
N LYS A 126 5.23 9.18 -8.49
CA LYS A 126 4.56 10.08 -9.43
C LYS A 126 3.35 10.81 -8.83
N LEU A 127 2.62 10.12 -7.95
CA LEU A 127 1.52 10.74 -7.20
C LEU A 127 2.03 11.89 -6.33
N LEU A 128 3.08 11.66 -5.54
CA LEU A 128 3.67 12.66 -4.66
C LEU A 128 4.27 13.84 -5.44
N GLU A 129 4.97 13.58 -6.54
CA GLU A 129 5.50 14.62 -7.44
C GLU A 129 4.42 15.58 -7.95
N ASN A 130 3.22 15.07 -8.24
CA ASN A 130 2.11 15.91 -8.74
C ASN A 130 1.66 16.96 -7.72
N PHE A 131 1.94 16.74 -6.43
CA PHE A 131 1.72 17.73 -5.35
C PHE A 131 2.96 18.57 -5.05
N GLY A 132 4.05 18.40 -5.79
CA GLY A 132 5.31 19.11 -5.57
C GLY A 132 6.08 18.60 -4.34
N VAL A 133 5.76 17.42 -3.85
CA VAL A 133 6.50 16.75 -2.76
C VAL A 133 7.82 16.22 -3.31
N GLU A 134 8.93 16.56 -2.65
CA GLU A 134 10.25 16.02 -2.96
C GLU A 134 10.40 14.60 -2.39
N MET A 135 10.93 13.69 -3.19
CA MET A 135 11.20 12.32 -2.75
C MET A 135 12.64 12.14 -2.37
N VAL A 136 12.89 11.64 -1.18
CA VAL A 136 14.20 11.30 -0.63
C VAL A 136 14.37 9.79 -0.69
N PRO A 137 15.19 9.27 -1.61
CA PRO A 137 15.37 7.83 -1.75
C PRO A 137 16.16 7.26 -0.58
N MET A 138 15.78 6.06 -0.14
CA MET A 138 16.50 5.29 0.86
C MET A 138 16.55 3.81 0.50
N PRO A 139 17.64 3.09 0.84
CA PRO A 139 17.79 1.69 0.49
C PRO A 139 16.94 0.77 1.38
N PHE A 140 16.74 -0.45 0.90
CA PHE A 140 16.28 -1.57 1.70
C PHE A 140 17.47 -2.32 2.32
N GLN A 141 17.19 -2.92 3.48
CA GLN A 141 17.90 -4.08 4.03
C GLN A 141 17.03 -5.33 3.87
N ASP A 142 17.50 -6.47 4.33
CA ASP A 142 16.79 -7.76 4.12
C ASP A 142 15.39 -7.78 4.76
N ASP A 143 15.17 -7.03 5.82
CA ASP A 143 13.96 -7.04 6.64
C ASP A 143 13.13 -5.73 6.58
N GLY A 144 13.43 -4.84 5.66
CA GLY A 144 12.71 -3.59 5.45
C GLY A 144 13.60 -2.42 5.03
N PRO A 145 13.10 -1.18 5.10
CA PRO A 145 13.91 0.02 4.86
C PRO A 145 15.05 0.17 5.86
N ASP A 146 16.19 0.72 5.41
CA ASP A 146 17.35 0.94 6.29
C ASP A 146 17.07 2.02 7.34
N VAL A 147 16.84 1.57 8.56
CA VAL A 147 16.48 2.43 9.71
C VAL A 147 17.59 3.40 10.08
N ASN A 148 18.85 3.03 9.89
CA ASN A 148 19.99 3.92 10.15
C ASN A 148 20.01 5.09 9.16
N VAL A 149 19.73 4.82 7.90
CA VAL A 149 19.59 5.85 6.88
C VAL A 149 18.39 6.74 7.15
N ILE A 150 17.24 6.16 7.54
CA ILE A 150 16.06 6.94 7.96
C ILE A 150 16.42 7.88 9.11
N SER A 151 17.07 7.37 10.15
CA SER A 151 17.48 8.15 11.33
C SER A 151 18.40 9.32 10.96
N ASP A 152 19.37 9.06 10.10
CA ASP A 152 20.31 10.09 9.63
C ASP A 152 19.60 11.17 8.80
N LEU A 153 18.76 10.78 7.86
CA LEU A 153 18.01 11.71 7.01
C LEU A 153 17.04 12.59 7.83
N ILE A 154 16.22 11.99 8.69
CA ILE A 154 15.27 12.73 9.52
C ILE A 154 16.00 13.69 10.49
N SER A 155 17.19 13.35 10.95
CA SER A 155 17.96 14.20 11.87
C SER A 155 18.57 15.44 11.20
N LYS A 156 18.81 15.39 9.89
CA LYS A 156 19.47 16.45 9.12
C LYS A 156 18.51 17.36 8.38
N ASP A 157 17.27 16.91 8.15
CA ASP A 157 16.32 17.63 7.32
C ASP A 157 14.92 17.65 7.95
N ASP A 158 14.51 18.84 8.42
CA ASP A 158 13.23 19.05 9.07
C ASP A 158 12.06 19.08 8.08
N ASP A 159 12.30 19.23 6.79
CA ASP A 159 11.26 19.21 5.76
C ASP A 159 10.81 17.76 5.43
N ILE A 160 11.55 16.74 5.88
CA ILE A 160 11.12 15.34 5.79
C ILE A 160 9.94 15.13 6.73
N SER A 161 8.74 14.99 6.16
CA SER A 161 7.48 14.91 6.87
C SER A 161 6.57 13.76 6.39
N GLY A 162 7.14 12.75 5.76
CA GLY A 162 6.42 11.56 5.37
C GLY A 162 7.29 10.41 4.89
N ILE A 163 6.68 9.24 4.85
CA ILE A 163 7.26 7.99 4.34
C ILE A 163 6.19 7.19 3.59
N VAL A 164 6.59 6.54 2.50
CA VAL A 164 5.76 5.54 1.81
C VAL A 164 6.27 4.15 2.16
N CYS A 165 5.41 3.31 2.69
CA CYS A 165 5.72 1.93 3.04
C CYS A 165 4.88 0.95 2.23
N VAL A 166 5.50 -0.10 1.69
CA VAL A 166 4.84 -1.28 1.14
C VAL A 166 5.34 -2.49 1.93
N PRO A 167 4.71 -2.79 3.09
CA PRO A 167 5.31 -3.63 4.12
C PRO A 167 5.31 -5.11 3.80
N ARG A 168 4.50 -5.54 2.84
CA ARG A 168 4.34 -6.95 2.48
C ARG A 168 4.55 -7.13 0.99
N HIS A 169 5.50 -7.99 0.61
CA HIS A 169 5.86 -8.25 -0.78
C HIS A 169 6.08 -6.99 -1.61
N SER A 170 6.91 -6.07 -1.09
CA SER A 170 7.18 -4.77 -1.70
C SER A 170 7.47 -4.88 -3.19
N ASN A 171 6.83 -4.05 -3.99
CA ASN A 171 7.03 -4.02 -5.44
C ASN A 171 8.15 -3.02 -5.82
N PRO A 172 9.21 -3.43 -6.55
CA PRO A 172 9.40 -4.72 -7.23
C PRO A 172 10.22 -5.75 -6.44
N THR A 173 10.72 -5.45 -5.27
CA THR A 173 11.78 -6.18 -4.59
C THR A 173 11.31 -7.46 -3.87
N GLY A 174 10.02 -7.53 -3.52
CA GLY A 174 9.46 -8.65 -2.75
C GLY A 174 9.76 -8.60 -1.25
N HIS A 175 10.39 -7.54 -0.73
CA HIS A 175 10.69 -7.41 0.70
C HIS A 175 9.43 -7.48 1.55
N VAL A 176 9.59 -8.08 2.73
CA VAL A 176 8.60 -8.09 3.80
C VAL A 176 9.25 -7.43 5.02
N TYR A 177 8.60 -6.40 5.57
CA TYR A 177 9.14 -5.71 6.74
C TYR A 177 9.00 -6.61 7.96
N SER A 178 10.06 -6.71 8.76
CA SER A 178 9.97 -7.36 10.07
C SER A 178 9.24 -6.47 11.08
N ASP A 179 8.64 -7.09 12.09
CA ASP A 179 8.03 -6.34 13.21
C ASP A 179 9.05 -5.43 13.89
N GLN A 180 10.32 -5.87 13.97
CA GLN A 180 11.39 -5.08 14.54
C GLN A 180 11.70 -3.84 13.70
N ASN A 181 11.81 -3.99 12.38
CA ASN A 181 12.02 -2.87 11.46
C ASN A 181 10.89 -1.84 11.55
N VAL A 182 9.63 -2.29 11.59
CA VAL A 182 8.47 -1.41 11.76
C VAL A 182 8.51 -0.65 13.08
N LYS A 183 8.83 -1.34 14.19
CA LYS A 183 8.96 -0.71 15.51
C LYS A 183 10.04 0.37 15.53
N GLU A 184 11.20 0.10 14.97
CA GLU A 184 12.29 1.06 14.90
C GLU A 184 11.93 2.29 14.05
N ILE A 185 11.24 2.11 12.92
CA ILE A 185 10.72 3.22 12.12
C ILE A 185 9.73 4.06 12.94
N PHE A 186 8.78 3.42 13.63
CA PHE A 186 7.77 4.13 14.43
C PHE A 186 8.38 4.87 15.61
N GLU A 187 9.33 4.25 16.29
CA GLU A 187 10.08 4.88 17.37
C GLU A 187 10.81 6.15 16.90
N LEU A 188 11.48 6.09 15.75
CA LEU A 188 12.15 7.24 15.16
C LEU A 188 11.17 8.38 14.85
N ILE A 189 10.02 8.05 14.26
CA ILE A 189 9.00 9.04 13.91
C ILE A 189 8.40 9.65 15.20
N ALA A 190 8.02 8.82 16.17
CA ALA A 190 7.44 9.28 17.44
C ALA A 190 8.39 10.22 18.18
N ASN A 191 9.67 9.91 18.23
CA ASN A 191 10.67 10.70 18.96
C ASN A 191 11.07 11.99 18.26
N LYS A 192 11.00 12.06 16.93
CA LYS A 192 11.61 13.15 16.17
C LYS A 192 10.61 14.04 15.44
N LYS A 193 9.44 13.54 15.09
CA LYS A 193 8.52 14.23 14.18
C LYS A 193 7.07 14.23 14.70
N ARG A 194 6.56 15.40 15.00
CA ARG A 194 5.15 15.59 15.39
C ARG A 194 4.21 15.66 14.20
N ASN A 195 4.65 16.27 13.08
CA ASN A 195 3.90 16.32 11.83
C ASN A 195 4.56 15.39 10.84
N PHE A 196 3.98 14.21 10.62
CA PHE A 196 4.56 13.19 9.76
C PHE A 196 3.47 12.29 9.19
N MET A 197 3.46 12.05 7.88
CA MET A 197 2.50 11.19 7.22
C MET A 197 3.11 9.83 6.89
N ILE A 198 2.52 8.77 7.41
CA ILE A 198 2.91 7.40 7.09
C ILE A 198 1.88 6.84 6.12
N LEU A 199 2.24 6.73 4.83
CA LEU A 199 1.42 6.07 3.81
C LEU A 199 1.79 4.58 3.78
N TRP A 200 0.86 3.73 4.20
CA TRP A 200 1.04 2.30 4.36
C TRP A 200 0.23 1.56 3.31
N ASP A 201 0.84 1.26 2.16
CA ASP A 201 0.17 0.53 1.09
C ASP A 201 0.28 -0.98 1.30
N ASN A 202 -0.82 -1.58 1.72
CA ASN A 202 -0.91 -3.01 1.97
C ASN A 202 -1.59 -3.76 0.81
N ALA A 203 -1.20 -3.41 -0.42
CA ALA A 203 -1.77 -3.99 -1.64
C ALA A 203 -1.60 -5.52 -1.74
N TYR A 204 -0.65 -6.08 -1.00
CA TYR A 204 -0.31 -7.50 -1.02
C TYR A 204 -0.63 -8.23 0.29
N ALA A 205 -1.53 -7.69 1.10
CA ALA A 205 -1.91 -8.24 2.41
C ALA A 205 -2.26 -9.74 2.39
N CYS A 206 -2.84 -10.24 1.30
CA CYS A 206 -3.33 -11.61 1.14
C CYS A 206 -2.52 -12.44 0.11
N HIS A 207 -1.25 -12.11 -0.16
CA HIS A 207 -0.51 -12.69 -1.28
C HIS A 207 0.69 -13.56 -0.85
N ASP A 208 0.61 -14.23 0.27
CA ASP A 208 1.64 -15.17 0.68
C ASP A 208 1.67 -16.39 -0.23
N PHE A 209 2.86 -16.78 -0.71
CA PHE A 209 3.02 -17.83 -1.72
C PHE A 209 3.34 -19.21 -1.15
N ARG A 210 3.97 -19.27 0.00
CA ARG A 210 4.46 -20.53 0.59
C ARG A 210 3.89 -20.77 1.97
N GLU A 211 4.27 -19.91 2.89
CA GLU A 211 3.84 -19.96 4.28
C GLU A 211 3.17 -18.64 4.65
N THR A 212 2.19 -18.70 5.52
CA THR A 212 1.57 -17.48 6.04
C THR A 212 2.59 -16.68 6.82
N ILE A 213 2.85 -15.46 6.39
CA ILE A 213 3.76 -14.55 7.09
C ILE A 213 3.02 -13.97 8.28
N ASN A 214 3.46 -14.33 9.48
CA ASN A 214 2.92 -13.79 10.71
C ASN A 214 3.58 -12.44 11.00
N GLN A 215 2.92 -11.35 10.59
CA GLN A 215 3.28 -9.99 11.01
C GLN A 215 2.31 -9.53 12.09
N THR A 216 2.82 -8.79 13.06
CA THR A 216 1.95 -8.10 14.02
C THR A 216 1.08 -7.08 13.28
N PRO A 217 -0.25 -7.05 13.48
CA PRO A 217 -1.10 -6.02 12.90
C PRO A 217 -0.53 -4.63 13.19
N VAL A 218 -0.35 -3.82 12.15
CA VAL A 218 0.31 -2.51 12.25
C VAL A 218 -0.42 -1.57 13.21
N MET A 219 -1.74 -1.73 13.36
CA MET A 219 -2.53 -0.95 14.33
C MET A 219 -2.10 -1.19 15.78
N LYS A 220 -1.67 -2.41 16.14
CA LYS A 220 -1.13 -2.67 17.49
C LYS A 220 0.20 -1.96 17.70
N LEU A 221 1.05 -1.94 16.67
CA LEU A 221 2.34 -1.26 16.77
C LEU A 221 2.18 0.26 16.80
N VAL A 222 1.27 0.80 16.00
CA VAL A 222 1.05 2.26 15.95
C VAL A 222 0.49 2.81 17.27
N ASP A 223 -0.33 2.03 17.96
CA ASP A 223 -0.88 2.41 19.27
C ASP A 223 0.22 2.48 20.34
N GLU A 224 1.21 1.57 20.31
CA GLU A 224 2.36 1.57 21.23
C GLU A 224 3.18 2.88 21.12
N TYR A 225 3.22 3.50 19.95
CA TYR A 225 4.00 4.71 19.67
C TYR A 225 3.17 6.00 19.54
N GLU A 226 1.87 5.93 19.82
CA GLU A 226 0.92 7.07 19.70
C GLU A 226 0.92 7.73 18.30
N LEU A 227 1.08 6.93 17.24
CA LEU A 227 1.17 7.39 15.85
C LEU A 227 -0.13 7.18 15.05
N LYS A 228 -1.26 6.94 15.72
CA LYS A 228 -2.54 6.66 15.05
C LYS A 228 -2.95 7.78 14.09
N ASP A 229 -2.79 9.04 14.47
CA ASP A 229 -3.09 10.20 13.62
C ASP A 229 -2.07 10.44 12.49
N ASN A 230 -1.00 9.67 12.46
CA ASN A 230 0.06 9.75 11.46
C ASN A 230 -0.06 8.65 10.39
N LEU A 231 -0.75 7.54 10.70
CA LEU A 231 -0.80 6.35 9.85
C LEU A 231 -2.05 6.35 8.97
N PHE A 232 -1.83 6.13 7.67
CA PHE A 232 -2.87 5.96 6.67
C PHE A 232 -2.64 4.64 5.93
N ILE A 233 -3.47 3.64 6.24
CA ILE A 233 -3.41 2.33 5.62
C ILE A 233 -4.31 2.33 4.40
N VAL A 234 -3.79 1.89 3.26
CA VAL A 234 -4.56 1.68 2.05
C VAL A 234 -4.38 0.26 1.52
N GLY A 235 -5.39 -0.25 0.87
CA GLY A 235 -5.35 -1.53 0.21
C GLY A 235 -6.45 -1.66 -0.82
N SER A 236 -6.46 -2.74 -1.57
CA SER A 236 -7.54 -3.01 -2.52
C SER A 236 -7.64 -4.49 -2.84
N THR A 237 -8.79 -4.89 -3.37
CA THR A 237 -9.01 -6.25 -3.90
C THR A 237 -8.53 -6.42 -5.34
N SER A 238 -7.91 -5.39 -5.93
CA SER A 238 -7.51 -5.36 -7.36
C SER A 238 -6.57 -6.49 -7.78
N LYS A 239 -5.78 -7.03 -6.84
CA LYS A 239 -4.88 -8.17 -7.10
C LYS A 239 -5.44 -9.50 -6.60
N ILE A 240 -6.56 -9.47 -5.88
CA ILE A 240 -7.26 -10.65 -5.34
C ILE A 240 -8.29 -11.15 -6.34
N THR A 241 -9.02 -10.21 -6.98
CA THR A 241 -10.13 -10.49 -7.89
C THR A 241 -10.00 -9.70 -9.20
N LEU A 242 -11.15 -9.39 -9.83
CA LEU A 242 -11.21 -8.55 -11.02
C LEU A 242 -10.94 -7.09 -10.64
N ALA A 243 -9.81 -6.55 -11.07
CA ALA A 243 -9.38 -5.19 -10.71
C ALA A 243 -10.44 -4.11 -11.02
N GLY A 244 -11.12 -4.22 -12.16
CA GLY A 244 -12.16 -3.26 -12.56
C GLY A 244 -13.47 -3.34 -11.75
N SER A 245 -13.66 -4.40 -10.96
CA SER A 245 -14.83 -4.64 -10.09
C SER A 245 -14.40 -4.78 -8.64
N GLY A 246 -13.19 -4.33 -8.32
CA GLY A 246 -12.61 -4.42 -6.99
C GLY A 246 -13.12 -3.34 -6.04
N LEU A 247 -12.61 -3.43 -4.81
CA LEU A 247 -12.87 -2.53 -3.71
C LEU A 247 -11.55 -2.00 -3.14
N ALA A 248 -11.51 -0.77 -2.74
CA ALA A 248 -10.40 -0.17 -2.01
C ALA A 248 -10.90 0.66 -0.83
#